data_0bb6a247556e0180f2b2c72ddaea6e75
#
_entry.id   0bb6a247556e0180f2b2c72ddaea6e75
#
_cell.length_a   1.000
_cell.length_b   1.000
_cell.length_c   1.000
_cell.angle_alpha   90.00
_cell.angle_beta   90.00
_cell.angle_gamma   90.00
#
_symmetry.space_group_name_H-M   'P 1'
#
loop_
_entity.id
_entity.type
_entity.pdbx_description
1 polymer ?
#
loop_
_entity_poly.entity_id
_entity_poly.type
_entity_poly.pdbx_seq_one_letter_code
_entity_poly.pdbx_strand_id
1 'polypeptide(L)'
;MKVKSALGLAAVCLLLGSCGDYRTAEKCGDTIKAGDKGSFITDPSGLAKDSRTGTIWYRCPGGQTFSNFRCKGETLFVSWDDATAYAEEFSEKSGVKWRLPTNNEMKSIVESSCIAPVINHNVFPATEVTNHWTSSDGWHQKTFKCALNTYNGSLSCRQARVIEQPFMLVRDRD
;
A
#
# COMPACT_ATOMS: atom_id res chain seq x y z
N MET A 1 -29.55 -12.88 -75.17
CA MET A 1 -30.14 -13.07 -73.82
C MET A 1 -29.05 -12.85 -72.78
N LYS A 2 -29.19 -11.79 -71.99
CA LYS A 2 -28.15 -11.34 -71.09
C LYS A 2 -28.47 -11.82 -69.66
N VAL A 3 -27.62 -12.63 -69.10
CA VAL A 3 -27.68 -13.02 -67.70
C VAL A 3 -26.81 -12.02 -66.90
N LYS A 4 -27.44 -11.27 -66.01
CA LYS A 4 -26.73 -10.38 -65.11
C LYS A 4 -26.42 -11.13 -63.80
N SER A 5 -25.14 -11.33 -63.50
CA SER A 5 -24.68 -11.79 -62.22
C SER A 5 -24.73 -10.63 -61.22
N ALA A 6 -25.48 -10.79 -60.16
CA ALA A 6 -25.45 -9.96 -58.98
C ALA A 6 -24.51 -10.65 -57.95
N LEU A 7 -23.28 -10.17 -57.81
CA LEU A 7 -22.44 -10.56 -56.67
C LEU A 7 -22.84 -9.71 -55.46
N GLY A 8 -23.30 -10.38 -54.45
CA GLY A 8 -23.65 -9.80 -53.20
C GLY A 8 -22.41 -9.35 -52.40
N LEU A 9 -22.42 -8.10 -51.98
CA LEU A 9 -21.54 -7.57 -50.94
C LEU A 9 -22.21 -7.89 -49.61
N ALA A 10 -21.82 -8.98 -49.02
CA ALA A 10 -22.16 -9.28 -47.64
C ALA A 10 -20.92 -9.76 -46.91
N ALA A 11 -20.72 -9.25 -45.71
CA ALA A 11 -19.72 -9.70 -44.70
C ALA A 11 -18.38 -8.99 -44.64
N VAL A 12 -18.39 -7.72 -44.28
CA VAL A 12 -17.24 -7.13 -43.52
C VAL A 12 -17.79 -6.24 -42.42
N CYS A 13 -18.41 -6.81 -41.42
CA CYS A 13 -18.83 -6.10 -40.19
C CYS A 13 -18.79 -7.02 -38.97
N LEU A 14 -17.69 -7.73 -38.75
CA LEU A 14 -17.59 -8.62 -37.56
C LEU A 14 -16.19 -8.62 -36.88
N LEU A 15 -15.54 -7.47 -36.84
CA LEU A 15 -14.27 -7.35 -36.06
C LEU A 15 -14.15 -6.03 -35.28
N LEU A 16 -15.24 -5.47 -34.75
CA LEU A 16 -15.16 -4.32 -33.81
C LEU A 16 -15.89 -4.62 -32.49
N GLY A 17 -15.63 -5.74 -31.91
CA GLY A 17 -16.23 -6.15 -30.65
C GLY A 17 -15.21 -6.53 -29.62
N SER A 18 -14.21 -5.68 -29.39
CA SER A 18 -13.32 -5.86 -28.24
C SER A 18 -12.77 -4.51 -27.80
N CYS A 19 -13.66 -3.57 -27.51
CA CYS A 19 -13.34 -2.56 -26.50
C CYS A 19 -13.34 -3.31 -25.17
N GLY A 20 -12.15 -3.71 -24.71
CA GLY A 20 -12.00 -4.27 -23.37
C GLY A 20 -12.63 -3.29 -22.38
N ASP A 21 -13.56 -3.78 -21.57
CA ASP A 21 -14.09 -3.06 -20.42
C ASP A 21 -12.89 -2.65 -19.56
N TYR A 22 -12.43 -1.41 -19.69
CA TYR A 22 -11.53 -0.79 -18.75
C TYR A 22 -12.32 -0.57 -17.45
N ARG A 23 -12.54 -1.64 -16.69
CA ARG A 23 -13.03 -1.51 -15.33
C ARG A 23 -11.93 -0.83 -14.56
N THR A 24 -12.12 0.44 -14.25
CA THR A 24 -11.30 1.11 -13.25
C THR A 24 -11.48 0.34 -11.93
N ALA A 25 -10.37 -0.13 -11.37
CA ALA A 25 -10.44 -0.85 -10.09
C ALA A 25 -11.12 0.04 -9.03
N GLU A 26 -12.02 -0.55 -8.27
CA GLU A 26 -12.75 0.17 -7.21
C GLU A 26 -11.80 0.57 -6.08
N LYS A 27 -12.15 1.63 -5.33
CA LYS A 27 -11.37 2.02 -4.16
C LYS A 27 -11.57 1.02 -3.02
N CYS A 28 -10.51 0.71 -2.29
CA CYS A 28 -10.61 -0.18 -1.13
C CYS A 28 -11.56 0.36 -0.04
N GLY A 29 -11.68 1.68 0.07
CA GLY A 29 -12.65 2.31 0.96
C GLY A 29 -14.10 1.97 0.65
N ASP A 30 -14.41 1.66 -0.61
CA ASP A 30 -15.77 1.34 -1.07
C ASP A 30 -16.05 -0.17 -1.09
N THR A 31 -14.99 -1.00 -1.17
CA THR A 31 -15.10 -2.46 -1.28
C THR A 31 -14.94 -3.20 0.04
N ILE A 32 -14.05 -2.73 0.92
CA ILE A 32 -13.81 -3.38 2.22
C ILE A 32 -14.94 -2.99 3.18
N LYS A 33 -15.68 -3.99 3.65
CA LYS A 33 -16.80 -3.78 4.57
C LYS A 33 -16.32 -3.14 5.88
N ALA A 34 -17.15 -2.30 6.46
CA ALA A 34 -16.88 -1.69 7.76
C ALA A 34 -16.62 -2.76 8.83
N GLY A 35 -15.51 -2.62 9.54
CA GLY A 35 -15.09 -3.56 10.59
C GLY A 35 -14.36 -4.81 10.09
N ASP A 36 -14.31 -5.08 8.78
CA ASP A 36 -13.53 -6.18 8.22
C ASP A 36 -12.04 -5.85 8.31
N LYS A 37 -11.31 -6.63 9.07
CA LYS A 37 -9.87 -6.48 9.31
C LYS A 37 -9.04 -7.54 8.59
N GLY A 38 -9.64 -8.37 7.78
CA GLY A 38 -8.96 -9.47 7.12
C GLY A 38 -8.23 -10.38 8.12
N SER A 39 -6.94 -10.60 7.90
CA SER A 39 -6.09 -11.42 8.76
C SER A 39 -5.58 -10.74 10.04
N PHE A 40 -5.98 -9.49 10.31
CA PHE A 40 -5.41 -8.71 11.40
C PHE A 40 -6.21 -8.83 12.71
N ILE A 41 -5.47 -9.04 13.79
CA ILE A 41 -5.97 -8.91 15.16
C ILE A 41 -5.48 -7.54 15.67
N THR A 42 -6.41 -6.64 15.96
CA THR A 42 -6.10 -5.28 16.43
C THR A 42 -6.39 -5.13 17.91
N ASP A 43 -5.63 -4.29 18.58
CA ASP A 43 -5.83 -3.96 20.00
C ASP A 43 -6.09 -2.46 20.23
N PRO A 44 -6.53 -2.07 21.44
CA PRO A 44 -6.78 -0.67 21.80
C PRO A 44 -5.52 0.21 21.89
N SER A 45 -4.33 -0.39 21.99
CA SER A 45 -3.06 0.36 22.05
C SER A 45 -2.57 0.83 20.67
N GLY A 46 -3.27 0.44 19.60
CA GLY A 46 -2.93 0.82 18.24
C GLY A 46 -2.01 -0.18 17.54
N LEU A 47 -2.02 -1.43 17.98
CA LEU A 47 -1.29 -2.50 17.33
C LEU A 47 -2.21 -3.34 16.45
N ALA A 48 -1.64 -3.86 15.36
CA ALA A 48 -2.27 -4.82 14.48
C ALA A 48 -1.31 -5.99 14.21
N LYS A 49 -1.68 -7.18 14.67
CA LYS A 49 -0.91 -8.40 14.42
C LYS A 49 -1.47 -9.12 13.19
N ASP A 50 -0.65 -9.30 12.16
CA ASP A 50 -1.01 -10.15 11.04
C ASP A 50 -0.93 -11.62 11.47
N SER A 51 -2.05 -12.33 11.49
CA SER A 51 -2.12 -13.74 11.90
C SER A 51 -1.41 -14.69 10.94
N ARG A 52 -1.16 -14.27 9.69
CA ARG A 52 -0.46 -15.07 8.67
C ARG A 52 1.05 -15.04 8.83
N THR A 53 1.62 -13.87 9.13
CA THR A 53 3.07 -13.66 9.22
C THR A 53 3.56 -13.54 10.66
N GLY A 54 2.67 -13.13 11.56
CA GLY A 54 2.98 -12.80 12.95
C GLY A 54 3.61 -11.44 13.14
N THR A 55 3.84 -10.67 12.05
CA THR A 55 4.34 -9.29 12.11
C THR A 55 3.38 -8.41 12.88
N ILE A 56 3.91 -7.58 13.76
CA ILE A 56 3.13 -6.61 14.53
C ILE A 56 3.36 -5.22 13.94
N TRP A 57 2.28 -4.57 13.56
CA TRP A 57 2.25 -3.24 12.96
C TRP A 57 1.77 -2.20 13.94
N TYR A 58 2.35 -1.01 13.89
CA TYR A 58 1.71 0.18 14.45
C TYR A 58 0.68 0.69 13.43
N ARG A 59 -0.55 0.92 13.85
CA ARG A 59 -1.68 1.19 12.96
C ARG A 59 -1.67 2.58 12.33
N CYS A 60 -0.89 3.52 12.90
CA CYS A 60 -0.74 4.87 12.37
C CYS A 60 0.59 5.04 11.63
N PRO A 61 0.63 5.89 10.59
CA PRO A 61 1.89 6.30 9.98
C PRO A 61 2.76 7.09 10.96
N GLY A 62 4.03 7.23 10.63
CA GLY A 62 4.97 8.05 11.42
C GLY A 62 4.43 9.46 11.64
N GLY A 63 4.67 10.03 12.82
CA GLY A 63 4.16 11.33 13.26
C GLY A 63 2.80 11.28 13.95
N GLN A 64 2.00 10.25 13.72
CA GLN A 64 0.68 10.14 14.33
C GLN A 64 0.67 9.21 15.55
N THR A 65 -0.22 9.49 16.48
CA THR A 65 -0.46 8.68 17.67
C THR A 65 -1.84 8.05 17.63
N PHE A 66 -1.90 6.74 17.92
CA PHE A 66 -3.18 6.04 18.01
C PHE A 66 -3.88 6.36 19.34
N SER A 67 -5.10 6.89 19.25
CA SER A 67 -5.91 7.23 20.42
C SER A 67 -7.38 7.19 20.07
N ASN A 68 -8.21 6.59 20.94
CA ASN A 68 -9.65 6.46 20.74
C ASN A 68 -9.99 5.85 19.35
N PHE A 69 -9.32 4.76 18.99
CA PHE A 69 -9.48 4.02 17.73
C PHE A 69 -9.19 4.83 16.45
N ARG A 70 -8.46 5.93 16.56
CA ARG A 70 -8.07 6.81 15.44
C ARG A 70 -6.62 7.21 15.55
N CYS A 71 -6.02 7.54 14.40
CA CYS A 71 -4.74 8.20 14.34
C CYS A 71 -4.94 9.71 14.51
N LYS A 72 -4.15 10.34 15.39
CA LYS A 72 -4.18 11.78 15.68
C LYS A 72 -2.82 12.39 15.43
N GLY A 73 -2.80 13.63 15.00
CA GLY A 73 -1.60 14.34 14.56
C GLY A 73 -1.48 14.30 13.03
N GLU A 74 -0.37 14.76 12.52
CA GLU A 74 -0.08 14.82 11.10
C GLU A 74 0.89 13.72 10.70
N THR A 75 0.71 13.15 9.51
CA THR A 75 1.65 12.21 8.92
C THR A 75 2.96 12.92 8.62
N LEU A 76 4.08 12.38 9.05
CA LEU A 76 5.40 12.88 8.70
C LEU A 76 5.79 12.42 7.29
N PHE A 77 6.20 13.39 6.47
CA PHE A 77 6.87 13.17 5.19
C PHE A 77 8.32 13.55 5.37
N VAL A 78 9.20 12.57 5.36
CA VAL A 78 10.62 12.77 5.71
C VAL A 78 11.53 11.95 4.81
N SER A 79 12.83 12.26 4.82
CA SER A 79 13.85 11.44 4.17
C SER A 79 13.89 10.03 4.74
N TRP A 80 14.51 9.09 4.01
CA TRP A 80 14.65 7.72 4.49
C TRP A 80 15.47 7.64 5.79
N ASP A 81 16.47 8.50 5.91
CA ASP A 81 17.33 8.56 7.11
C ASP A 81 16.55 9.05 8.33
N ASP A 82 15.75 10.10 8.15
CA ASP A 82 14.91 10.64 9.22
C ASP A 82 13.79 9.65 9.60
N ALA A 83 13.22 8.92 8.64
CA ALA A 83 12.26 7.87 8.93
C ALA A 83 12.87 6.73 9.77
N THR A 84 14.13 6.38 9.49
CA THR A 84 14.87 5.38 10.27
C THR A 84 15.18 5.88 11.67
N ALA A 85 15.69 7.12 11.78
CA ALA A 85 15.94 7.76 13.08
C ALA A 85 14.66 7.87 13.93
N TYR A 86 13.52 8.20 13.30
CA TYR A 86 12.24 8.20 13.99
C TYR A 86 11.88 6.81 14.55
N ALA A 87 12.12 5.74 13.80
CA ALA A 87 11.84 4.39 14.26
C ALA A 87 12.72 4.00 15.47
N GLU A 88 13.97 4.46 15.50
CA GLU A 88 14.89 4.30 16.64
C GLU A 88 14.38 5.07 17.86
N GLU A 89 14.03 6.33 17.70
CA GLU A 89 13.47 7.16 18.78
C GLU A 89 12.14 6.58 19.32
N PHE A 90 11.28 6.09 18.43
CA PHE A 90 10.03 5.44 18.82
C PHE A 90 10.29 4.15 19.60
N SER A 91 11.34 3.40 19.23
CA SER A 91 11.78 2.21 19.96
C SER A 91 12.25 2.54 21.37
N GLU A 92 13.06 3.58 21.53
CA GLU A 92 13.55 4.03 22.84
C GLU A 92 12.39 4.45 23.74
N LYS A 93 11.45 5.23 23.24
CA LYS A 93 10.28 5.72 24.00
C LYS A 93 9.31 4.60 24.41
N SER A 94 9.15 3.59 23.53
CA SER A 94 8.23 2.48 23.79
C SER A 94 8.84 1.31 24.55
N GLY A 95 10.17 1.25 24.67
CA GLY A 95 10.89 0.12 25.24
C GLY A 95 10.86 -1.15 24.38
N VAL A 96 10.42 -1.04 23.12
CA VAL A 96 10.26 -2.16 22.18
C VAL A 96 10.89 -1.78 20.85
N LYS A 97 11.61 -2.71 20.22
CA LYS A 97 12.30 -2.43 18.95
C LYS A 97 11.32 -2.32 17.78
N TRP A 98 11.22 -1.12 17.24
CA TRP A 98 10.47 -0.80 16.02
C TRP A 98 11.43 -0.50 14.87
N ARG A 99 10.96 -0.72 13.65
CA ARG A 99 11.71 -0.46 12.43
C ARG A 99 10.77 -0.17 11.26
N LEU A 100 11.33 0.33 10.17
CA LEU A 100 10.62 0.36 8.90
C LEU A 100 10.33 -1.07 8.40
N PRO A 101 9.17 -1.31 7.75
CA PRO A 101 8.86 -2.60 7.16
C PRO A 101 9.76 -2.91 5.96
N THR A 102 10.05 -4.17 5.73
CA THR A 102 10.68 -4.65 4.50
C THR A 102 9.70 -4.57 3.31
N ASN A 103 10.22 -4.72 2.08
CA ASN A 103 9.39 -4.83 0.88
C ASN A 103 8.34 -5.95 0.98
N ASN A 104 8.73 -7.10 1.53
CA ASN A 104 7.84 -8.24 1.66
C ASN A 104 6.74 -7.99 2.69
N GLU A 105 7.06 -7.34 3.80
CA GLU A 105 6.08 -6.96 4.81
C GLU A 105 5.08 -5.96 4.23
N MET A 106 5.54 -4.89 3.55
CA MET A 106 4.63 -3.95 2.89
C MET A 106 3.76 -4.62 1.84
N LYS A 107 4.30 -5.54 1.03
CA LYS A 107 3.51 -6.30 0.08
C LYS A 107 2.48 -7.22 0.74
N SER A 108 2.77 -7.75 1.92
CA SER A 108 1.85 -8.66 2.62
C SER A 108 0.55 -8.01 3.08
N ILE A 109 0.52 -6.69 3.22
CA ILE A 109 -0.66 -5.92 3.64
C ILE A 109 -1.44 -5.29 2.48
N VAL A 110 -1.00 -5.54 1.23
CA VAL A 110 -1.66 -5.02 0.02
C VAL A 110 -2.92 -5.82 -0.30
N GLU A 111 -4.03 -5.12 -0.44
CA GLU A 111 -5.28 -5.65 -0.96
C GLU A 111 -5.25 -5.61 -2.49
N SER A 112 -5.17 -6.78 -3.13
CA SER A 112 -5.01 -6.89 -4.58
C SER A 112 -6.29 -6.66 -5.39
N SER A 113 -7.44 -6.63 -4.73
CA SER A 113 -8.77 -6.51 -5.37
C SER A 113 -9.24 -5.08 -5.57
N CYS A 114 -8.55 -4.09 -5.00
CA CYS A 114 -8.97 -2.69 -4.99
C CYS A 114 -7.76 -1.74 -5.00
N ILE A 115 -8.00 -0.42 -5.06
CA ILE A 115 -6.95 0.63 -5.11
C ILE A 115 -7.22 1.78 -4.13
N ALA A 116 -6.26 2.65 -3.96
CA ALA A 116 -6.32 4.03 -3.42
C ALA A 116 -7.00 4.21 -2.03
N PRO A 117 -6.41 3.77 -0.94
CA PRO A 117 -5.18 3.00 -0.82
C PRO A 117 -5.43 1.48 -0.89
N VAL A 118 -4.47 0.73 -1.39
CA VAL A 118 -4.50 -0.75 -1.39
C VAL A 118 -4.24 -1.35 0.00
N ILE A 119 -4.54 -0.60 1.03
CA ILE A 119 -4.31 -0.95 2.43
C ILE A 119 -5.65 -0.93 3.16
N ASN A 120 -5.94 -1.96 3.95
CA ASN A 120 -7.18 -2.05 4.69
C ASN A 120 -7.36 -0.90 5.70
N HIS A 121 -8.27 0.02 5.41
CA HIS A 121 -8.52 1.22 6.20
C HIS A 121 -9.11 0.92 7.60
N ASN A 122 -9.76 -0.24 7.81
CA ASN A 122 -10.22 -0.65 9.14
C ASN A 122 -9.06 -1.07 10.05
N VAL A 123 -7.91 -1.41 9.47
CA VAL A 123 -6.68 -1.75 10.19
C VAL A 123 -5.77 -0.53 10.29
N PHE A 124 -5.56 0.17 9.17
CA PHE A 124 -4.64 1.30 9.03
C PHE A 124 -5.41 2.56 8.59
N PRO A 125 -6.08 3.26 9.52
CA PRO A 125 -7.12 4.25 9.19
C PRO A 125 -6.60 5.56 8.58
N ALA A 126 -5.31 5.81 8.59
CA ALA A 126 -4.70 7.06 8.15
C ALA A 126 -3.59 6.84 7.10
N THR A 127 -3.70 5.78 6.30
CA THR A 127 -2.70 5.51 5.27
C THR A 127 -2.81 6.53 4.14
N GLU A 128 -1.72 7.26 3.89
CA GLU A 128 -1.60 8.19 2.77
C GLU A 128 -1.56 7.45 1.43
N VAL A 129 -2.13 8.04 0.38
CA VAL A 129 -2.15 7.47 -0.98
C VAL A 129 -0.92 7.95 -1.75
N THR A 130 0.24 7.41 -1.42
CA THR A 130 1.53 7.76 -2.00
C THR A 130 2.56 6.66 -1.78
N ASN A 131 3.82 6.92 -2.11
CA ASN A 131 4.93 6.02 -1.78
C ASN A 131 5.21 6.04 -0.27
N HIS A 132 5.40 4.87 0.32
CA HIS A 132 5.80 4.70 1.72
C HIS A 132 7.16 4.02 1.80
N TRP A 133 8.05 4.56 2.61
CA TRP A 133 9.38 4.00 2.81
C TRP A 133 9.35 2.55 3.30
N THR A 134 10.30 1.76 2.82
CA THR A 134 10.64 0.45 3.37
C THR A 134 12.10 0.44 3.86
N SER A 135 12.46 -0.55 4.66
CA SER A 135 13.85 -0.75 5.10
C SER A 135 14.75 -1.37 4.01
N SER A 136 14.16 -1.83 2.91
CA SER A 136 14.90 -2.55 1.88
C SER A 136 15.76 -1.62 1.03
N ASP A 137 16.94 -2.11 0.69
CA ASP A 137 17.89 -1.40 -0.15
C ASP A 137 17.44 -1.31 -1.60
N GLY A 138 17.72 -0.16 -2.22
CA GLY A 138 17.53 0.09 -3.64
C GLY A 138 18.75 -0.28 -4.48
N TRP A 139 18.67 0.09 -5.75
CA TRP A 139 19.71 -0.10 -6.76
C TRP A 139 20.91 0.72 -6.39
N HIS A 140 21.72 0.92 -5.85
CA HIS A 140 22.77 1.71 -5.20
C HIS A 140 22.34 2.07 -3.77
N GLN A 141 22.58 1.15 -2.87
CA GLN A 141 22.17 1.18 -1.45
C GLN A 141 22.43 2.51 -0.73
N LYS A 142 23.50 3.23 -1.10
CA LYS A 142 23.83 4.54 -0.51
C LYS A 142 22.96 5.69 -1.01
N THR A 143 22.37 5.56 -2.20
CA THR A 143 21.65 6.64 -2.88
C THR A 143 20.17 6.38 -2.97
N PHE A 144 19.76 5.13 -3.19
CA PHE A 144 18.38 4.74 -3.42
C PHE A 144 17.89 3.74 -2.40
N LYS A 145 16.63 3.89 -2.03
CA LYS A 145 15.87 2.97 -1.17
C LYS A 145 14.60 2.52 -1.88
N CYS A 146 13.94 1.51 -1.30
CA CYS A 146 12.67 1.04 -1.81
C CYS A 146 11.51 1.75 -1.11
N ALA A 147 10.43 1.95 -1.88
CA ALA A 147 9.15 2.38 -1.35
C ALA A 147 8.00 1.66 -2.06
N LEU A 148 6.90 1.40 -1.35
CA LEU A 148 5.68 0.85 -1.90
C LEU A 148 4.66 1.96 -2.10
N ASN A 149 4.11 2.05 -3.32
CA ASN A 149 3.04 2.97 -3.63
C ASN A 149 1.70 2.39 -3.17
N THR A 150 1.05 3.06 -2.23
CA THR A 150 -0.22 2.62 -1.67
C THR A 150 -1.42 2.86 -2.57
N TYR A 151 -1.26 3.58 -3.68
CA TYR A 151 -2.34 3.70 -4.67
C TYR A 151 -2.66 2.34 -5.33
N ASN A 152 -1.62 1.58 -5.70
CA ASN A 152 -1.77 0.35 -6.50
C ASN A 152 -0.88 -0.82 -6.04
N GLY A 153 -0.15 -0.67 -4.94
CA GLY A 153 0.74 -1.71 -4.41
C GLY A 153 2.05 -1.91 -5.19
N SER A 154 2.38 -1.02 -6.14
CA SER A 154 3.63 -1.11 -6.89
C SER A 154 4.84 -0.79 -6.00
N LEU A 155 5.93 -1.52 -6.21
CA LEU A 155 7.19 -1.32 -5.51
C LEU A 155 8.21 -0.65 -6.42
N SER A 156 8.85 0.40 -5.93
CA SER A 156 9.97 1.05 -6.61
C SER A 156 11.19 1.06 -5.70
N CYS A 157 12.32 0.52 -6.17
CA CYS A 157 13.61 0.53 -5.46
C CYS A 157 14.59 1.56 -6.04
N ARG A 158 14.06 2.61 -6.66
CA ARG A 158 14.80 3.75 -7.21
C ARG A 158 14.36 5.09 -6.60
N GLN A 159 13.96 5.06 -5.34
CA GLN A 159 13.58 6.27 -4.61
C GLN A 159 14.84 6.91 -4.03
N ALA A 160 15.15 8.15 -4.42
CA ALA A 160 16.28 8.86 -3.84
C ALA A 160 16.03 9.03 -2.32
N ARG A 161 17.02 8.63 -1.50
CA ARG A 161 16.83 8.57 -0.03
C ARG A 161 16.59 9.92 0.64
N VAL A 162 16.83 11.02 -0.09
CA VAL A 162 16.63 12.41 0.38
C VAL A 162 15.22 12.96 0.13
N ILE A 163 14.38 12.28 -0.66
CA ILE A 163 13.01 12.74 -0.89
C ILE A 163 12.14 12.47 0.34
N GLU A 164 11.10 13.26 0.49
CA GLU A 164 10.20 13.14 1.64
C GLU A 164 9.04 12.21 1.32
N GLN A 165 8.89 11.15 2.12
CA GLN A 165 7.80 10.18 2.00
C GLN A 165 7.34 9.74 3.39
N PRO A 166 6.08 9.35 3.54
CA PRO A 166 5.59 8.76 4.79
C PRO A 166 6.11 7.33 4.96
N PHE A 167 5.91 6.81 6.16
CA PHE A 167 6.34 5.47 6.53
C PHE A 167 5.43 4.87 7.59
N MET A 168 5.48 3.55 7.69
CA MET A 168 4.82 2.77 8.73
C MET A 168 5.87 2.07 9.59
N LEU A 169 5.47 1.61 10.76
CA LEU A 169 6.35 0.93 11.70
C LEU A 169 5.89 -0.51 11.93
N VAL A 170 6.86 -1.40 12.01
CA VAL A 170 6.68 -2.82 12.37
C VAL A 170 7.66 -3.22 13.45
N ARG A 171 7.29 -4.26 14.20
CA ARG A 171 8.20 -5.00 15.07
C ARG A 171 8.06 -6.49 14.85
N ASP A 172 9.10 -7.24 15.16
CA ASP A 172 9.07 -8.69 15.14
C ASP A 172 8.23 -9.21 16.32
N ARG A 173 7.92 -10.49 16.27
CA ARG A 173 7.31 -11.18 17.43
C ARG A 173 8.27 -11.17 18.61
N ASP A 174 7.74 -10.95 19.77
CA ASP A 174 8.42 -11.20 21.04
C ASP A 174 8.69 -12.68 21.22
#